data_080e87a1ae4e51e235d1e91a7b56664d
#
_entry.id   080e87a1ae4e51e235d1e91a7b56664d
#
_cell.length_a   1.000
_cell.length_b   1.000
_cell.length_c   1.000
_cell.angle_alpha   90.00
_cell.angle_beta   90.00
_cell.angle_gamma   90.00
#
_symmetry.space_group_name_H-M   'P 1'
#
loop_
_entity.id
_entity.type
_entity.pdbx_description
1 polymer ?
#
loop_
_entity_poly.entity_id
_entity_poly.type
_entity_poly.pdbx_seq_one_letter_code
_entity_poly.pdbx_strand_id
1 'polypeptide(L)'
;MTDPMPAIFFGHGNPMNALLKNAYTDGWASIGHSIPRPQAVLSVSAHWYLPGAAVTAMPQPRTIHDFGGFPRELYEVEYPAPGSPELAKRVRDLLAPLPVELDQSWGLDHGTWSVLCHVFPNADIPVVQLRIDETRAPEFHYQIGKLLQPLRDEGVLIIGSGNIVHNLHTYAWGKHEVKPFDWAVRFEKLAREFLLTGNEAPLVNYESLGRDALLSAPTPDHYLPLLYVIALRREGEPVRFPVEGFDGGSISMLTVQIG
;
A
#
# COMPACT_ATOMS: atom_id res chain seq x y z
N MET A 1 -6.25 13.85 24.20
CA MET A 1 -5.43 12.98 23.34
C MET A 1 -6.00 13.11 21.94
N THR A 2 -5.19 13.36 20.94
CA THR A 2 -5.64 13.36 19.54
C THR A 2 -5.98 11.94 19.13
N ASP A 3 -7.02 11.76 18.31
CA ASP A 3 -7.34 10.45 17.76
C ASP A 3 -6.15 9.90 16.97
N PRO A 4 -5.93 8.57 16.98
CA PRO A 4 -4.84 7.97 16.22
C PRO A 4 -5.04 8.20 14.72
N MET A 5 -3.94 8.32 13.97
CA MET A 5 -4.02 8.38 12.50
C MET A 5 -4.68 7.12 11.94
N PRO A 6 -5.50 7.23 10.88
CA PRO A 6 -5.99 6.05 10.18
C PRO A 6 -4.83 5.25 9.59
N ALA A 7 -5.10 4.00 9.23
CA ALA A 7 -4.22 3.19 8.40
C ALA A 7 -4.92 2.89 7.08
N ILE A 8 -4.22 2.99 5.95
CA ILE A 8 -4.87 2.93 4.63
C ILE A 8 -4.09 2.01 3.69
N PHE A 9 -4.79 1.06 3.10
CA PHE A 9 -4.29 0.29 1.97
C PHE A 9 -4.87 0.85 0.68
N PHE A 10 -4.01 1.14 -0.29
CA PHE A 10 -4.38 1.62 -1.61
C PHE A 10 -4.18 0.54 -2.66
N GLY A 11 -5.25 0.21 -3.39
CA GLY A 11 -5.14 -0.52 -4.63
C GLY A 11 -4.59 0.42 -5.71
N HIS A 12 -3.25 0.46 -5.89
CA HIS A 12 -2.62 1.49 -6.74
C HIS A 12 -2.82 1.25 -8.25
N GLY A 13 -2.95 -0.02 -8.67
CA GLY A 13 -3.20 -0.38 -10.05
C GLY A 13 -2.10 0.05 -11.02
N ASN A 14 -2.48 0.63 -12.15
CA ASN A 14 -1.57 1.03 -13.20
C ASN A 14 -0.82 2.34 -12.83
N PRO A 15 0.52 2.44 -13.02
CA PRO A 15 1.27 3.67 -12.73
C PRO A 15 0.79 4.90 -13.54
N MET A 16 0.09 4.69 -14.66
CA MET A 16 -0.57 5.78 -15.41
C MET A 16 -1.61 6.54 -14.60
N ASN A 17 -2.13 5.98 -13.51
CA ASN A 17 -3.01 6.69 -12.58
C ASN A 17 -2.38 7.98 -12.04
N ALA A 18 -1.04 8.07 -11.98
CA ALA A 18 -0.38 9.32 -11.61
C ALA A 18 -0.71 10.52 -12.52
N LEU A 19 -1.00 10.25 -13.79
CA LEU A 19 -1.33 11.27 -14.81
C LEU A 19 -2.82 11.34 -15.13
N LEU A 20 -3.58 10.31 -14.76
CA LEU A 20 -4.98 10.20 -15.13
C LEU A 20 -5.88 10.85 -14.07
N LYS A 21 -6.99 11.43 -14.57
CA LYS A 21 -8.11 11.83 -13.74
C LYS A 21 -9.26 10.85 -13.97
N ASN A 22 -9.56 10.06 -12.96
CA ASN A 22 -10.60 9.04 -12.99
C ASN A 22 -11.21 8.86 -11.59
N ALA A 23 -12.20 7.99 -11.46
CA ALA A 23 -12.88 7.76 -10.18
C ALA A 23 -11.93 7.29 -9.06
N TYR A 24 -10.86 6.56 -9.41
CA TYR A 24 -9.88 6.08 -8.42
C TYR A 24 -9.04 7.24 -7.90
N THR A 25 -8.46 8.05 -8.79
CA THR A 25 -7.62 9.19 -8.43
C THR A 25 -8.40 10.30 -7.73
N ASP A 26 -9.64 10.55 -8.14
CA ASP A 26 -10.56 11.48 -7.43
C ASP A 26 -10.89 10.97 -6.02
N GLY A 27 -11.06 9.65 -5.86
CA GLY A 27 -11.25 9.01 -4.56
C GLY A 27 -10.03 9.15 -3.65
N TRP A 28 -8.82 8.95 -4.18
CA TRP A 28 -7.56 9.14 -3.43
C TRP A 28 -7.38 10.59 -2.98
N ALA A 29 -7.67 11.56 -3.86
CA ALA A 29 -7.67 12.97 -3.50
C ALA A 29 -8.67 13.29 -2.38
N SER A 30 -9.87 12.70 -2.45
CA SER A 30 -10.91 12.86 -1.41
C SER A 30 -10.46 12.30 -0.06
N ILE A 31 -9.74 11.19 -0.03
CA ILE A 31 -9.13 10.64 1.19
C ILE A 31 -8.18 11.66 1.81
N GLY A 32 -7.26 12.24 1.02
CA GLY A 32 -6.31 13.24 1.50
C GLY A 32 -6.96 14.47 2.14
N HIS A 33 -8.16 14.85 1.66
CA HIS A 33 -8.94 15.94 2.25
C HIS A 33 -9.73 15.54 3.52
N SER A 34 -10.06 14.25 3.66
CA SER A 34 -10.94 13.76 4.74
C SER A 34 -10.21 13.33 6.00
N ILE A 35 -8.92 13.00 5.91
CA ILE A 35 -8.09 12.57 7.04
C ILE A 35 -7.35 13.74 7.67
N PRO A 36 -6.98 13.67 8.96
CA PRO A 36 -6.10 14.65 9.58
C PRO A 36 -4.77 14.73 8.80
N ARG A 37 -4.19 15.93 8.70
CA ARG A 37 -2.87 16.08 8.09
C ARG A 37 -1.82 15.33 8.91
N PRO A 38 -1.12 14.34 8.35
CA PRO A 38 -0.11 13.58 9.08
C PRO A 38 1.17 14.38 9.26
N GLN A 39 1.95 14.05 10.30
CA GLN A 39 3.29 14.56 10.50
C GLN A 39 4.29 13.93 9.53
N ALA A 40 4.06 12.67 9.16
CA ALA A 40 4.82 11.93 8.16
C ALA A 40 4.00 10.75 7.63
N VAL A 41 4.45 10.16 6.53
CA VAL A 41 3.90 8.94 5.94
C VAL A 41 4.93 7.82 6.03
N LEU A 42 4.52 6.64 6.51
CA LEU A 42 5.23 5.39 6.34
C LEU A 42 4.54 4.57 5.27
N SER A 43 5.21 4.35 4.15
CA SER A 43 4.69 3.56 3.02
C SER A 43 5.28 2.16 3.01
N VAL A 44 4.42 1.14 2.84
CA VAL A 44 4.81 -0.24 2.54
C VAL A 44 4.33 -0.53 1.12
N SER A 45 5.25 -0.52 0.16
CA SER A 45 4.93 -0.70 -1.26
C SER A 45 5.29 -2.08 -1.76
N ALA A 46 4.43 -2.65 -2.60
CA ALA A 46 4.65 -3.91 -3.31
C ALA A 46 5.94 -3.93 -4.14
N HIS A 47 6.45 -2.76 -4.53
CA HIS A 47 7.58 -2.62 -5.44
C HIS A 47 8.95 -2.66 -4.76
N TRP A 48 9.02 -2.48 -3.46
CA TRP A 48 10.26 -2.72 -2.72
C TRP A 48 10.21 -4.08 -2.02
N TYR A 49 10.25 -5.12 -2.83
CA TYR A 49 10.14 -6.52 -2.44
C TYR A 49 11.48 -7.23 -2.69
N LEU A 50 12.32 -7.31 -1.65
CA LEU A 50 13.69 -7.81 -1.69
C LEU A 50 14.05 -8.48 -0.34
N PRO A 51 15.14 -9.31 -0.28
CA PRO A 51 15.55 -9.95 0.97
C PRO A 51 15.89 -8.97 2.08
N GLY A 52 15.43 -9.28 3.30
CA GLY A 52 15.72 -8.54 4.52
C GLY A 52 14.86 -7.29 4.71
N ALA A 53 14.84 -6.75 5.92
CA ALA A 53 14.10 -5.55 6.26
C ALA A 53 14.98 -4.29 6.11
N ALA A 54 14.42 -3.24 5.51
CA ALA A 54 15.07 -1.93 5.40
C ALA A 54 14.03 -0.81 5.42
N VAL A 55 14.45 0.38 5.77
CA VAL A 55 13.64 1.60 5.72
C VAL A 55 14.45 2.72 5.09
N THR A 56 13.84 3.48 4.17
CA THR A 56 14.53 4.64 3.57
C THR A 56 14.85 5.68 4.62
N ALA A 57 16.10 6.14 4.67
CA ALA A 57 16.59 7.03 5.72
C ALA A 57 17.31 8.28 5.20
N MET A 58 17.18 8.58 3.90
CA MET A 58 17.69 9.81 3.31
C MET A 58 16.75 10.99 3.58
N PRO A 59 17.27 12.22 3.73
CA PRO A 59 16.45 13.42 3.93
C PRO A 59 15.68 13.85 2.68
N GLN A 60 16.13 13.42 1.49
CA GLN A 60 15.51 13.72 0.21
C GLN A 60 15.50 12.45 -0.66
N PRO A 61 14.47 11.61 -0.55
CA PRO A 61 14.33 10.44 -1.38
C PRO A 61 14.04 10.83 -2.83
N ARG A 62 14.71 10.17 -3.76
CA ARG A 62 14.43 10.35 -5.19
C ARG A 62 13.10 9.69 -5.58
N THR A 63 12.44 10.21 -6.62
CA THR A 63 11.35 9.52 -7.30
C THR A 63 11.93 8.36 -8.13
N ILE A 64 11.42 7.14 -7.96
CA ILE A 64 11.87 5.96 -8.70
C ILE A 64 10.82 5.60 -9.75
N HIS A 65 11.26 5.42 -11.01
CA HIS A 65 10.45 4.95 -12.12
C HIS A 65 10.76 3.47 -12.38
N ASP A 66 10.22 2.62 -11.52
CA ASP A 66 10.46 1.16 -11.48
C ASP A 66 9.54 0.37 -12.43
N PHE A 67 9.24 0.94 -13.57
CA PHE A 67 8.40 0.39 -14.63
C PHE A 67 9.02 0.60 -16.01
N GLY A 68 8.45 -0.06 -17.03
CA GLY A 68 8.89 0.09 -18.41
C GLY A 68 7.75 0.07 -19.42
N GLY A 69 7.98 0.64 -20.61
CA GLY A 69 7.01 0.58 -21.73
C GLY A 69 5.85 1.59 -21.64
N PHE A 70 5.97 2.60 -20.79
CA PHE A 70 4.97 3.66 -20.64
C PHE A 70 5.32 4.93 -21.45
N PRO A 71 4.34 5.85 -21.65
CA PRO A 71 4.59 7.15 -22.27
C PRO A 71 5.66 7.96 -21.52
N ARG A 72 6.38 8.81 -22.26
CA ARG A 72 7.49 9.61 -21.73
C ARG A 72 7.07 10.50 -20.56
N GLU A 73 5.88 11.04 -20.61
CA GLU A 73 5.31 11.94 -19.62
C GLU A 73 5.28 11.30 -18.22
N LEU A 74 5.13 9.98 -18.15
CA LEU A 74 5.13 9.28 -16.86
C LEU A 74 6.53 9.23 -16.23
N TYR A 75 7.60 9.17 -17.04
CA TYR A 75 8.98 9.22 -16.56
C TYR A 75 9.44 10.63 -16.16
N GLU A 76 8.66 11.66 -16.50
CA GLU A 76 8.90 13.05 -16.14
C GLU A 76 8.18 13.45 -14.85
N VAL A 77 7.36 12.58 -14.27
CA VAL A 77 6.69 12.81 -12.98
C VAL A 77 7.71 12.79 -11.85
N GLU A 78 7.74 13.87 -11.09
CA GLU A 78 8.53 13.97 -9.86
C GLU A 78 7.60 14.17 -8.66
N TYR A 79 7.88 13.46 -7.57
CA TYR A 79 7.22 13.65 -6.30
C TYR A 79 8.26 13.97 -5.22
N PRO A 80 8.67 15.23 -5.08
CA PRO A 80 9.83 15.65 -4.29
C PRO A 80 9.51 15.78 -2.79
N ALA A 81 8.78 14.82 -2.23
CA ALA A 81 8.50 14.81 -0.80
C ALA A 81 9.81 14.64 0.00
N PRO A 82 9.97 15.38 1.12
CA PRO A 82 11.11 15.15 2.00
C PRO A 82 11.06 13.74 2.60
N GLY A 83 12.20 13.20 2.98
CA GLY A 83 12.29 12.01 3.83
C GLY A 83 12.33 12.37 5.32
N SER A 84 12.40 11.37 6.17
CA SER A 84 12.56 11.54 7.62
C SER A 84 13.51 10.51 8.21
N PRO A 85 14.81 10.84 8.34
CA PRO A 85 15.78 9.98 9.02
C PRO A 85 15.38 9.65 10.47
N GLU A 86 14.66 10.56 11.13
CA GLU A 86 14.15 10.38 12.49
C GLU A 86 13.08 9.30 12.52
N LEU A 87 12.09 9.36 11.62
CA LEU A 87 11.07 8.33 11.51
C LEU A 87 11.69 6.98 11.11
N ALA A 88 12.67 6.97 10.20
CA ALA A 88 13.38 5.74 9.83
C ALA A 88 14.04 5.08 11.04
N LYS A 89 14.71 5.84 11.91
CA LYS A 89 15.28 5.34 13.17
C LYS A 89 14.17 4.83 14.11
N ARG A 90 13.07 5.58 14.23
CA ARG A 90 11.92 5.18 15.05
C ARG A 90 11.32 3.85 14.60
N VAL A 91 11.14 3.65 13.28
CA VAL A 91 10.69 2.38 12.68
C VAL A 91 11.64 1.25 13.04
N ARG A 92 12.96 1.44 12.82
CA ARG A 92 13.97 0.44 13.19
C ARG A 92 13.89 0.07 14.68
N ASP A 93 13.75 1.05 15.55
CA ASP A 93 13.74 0.83 17.01
C ASP A 93 12.47 0.09 17.46
N LEU A 94 11.31 0.35 16.82
CA LEU A 94 10.07 -0.39 17.06
C LEU A 94 10.16 -1.85 16.60
N LEU A 95 10.90 -2.11 15.55
CA LEU A 95 11.05 -3.45 15.00
C LEU A 95 12.17 -4.27 15.66
N ALA A 96 12.92 -3.70 16.60
CA ALA A 96 13.96 -4.44 17.33
C ALA A 96 13.36 -5.68 18.05
N PRO A 97 14.04 -6.83 18.06
CA PRO A 97 15.44 -7.09 17.66
C PRO A 97 15.63 -7.43 16.15
N LEU A 98 14.62 -7.28 15.31
CA LEU A 98 14.79 -7.48 13.86
C LEU A 98 15.86 -6.51 13.34
N PRO A 99 16.88 -7.00 12.60
CA PRO A 99 17.84 -6.11 11.95
C PRO A 99 17.16 -5.37 10.80
N VAL A 100 16.99 -4.06 10.94
CA VAL A 100 16.42 -3.18 9.90
C VAL A 100 17.52 -2.25 9.42
N GLU A 101 17.82 -2.32 8.13
CA GLU A 101 18.78 -1.44 7.46
C GLU A 101 18.20 -0.02 7.31
N LEU A 102 19.01 1.01 7.59
CA LEU A 102 18.70 2.39 7.26
C LEU A 102 19.22 2.68 5.85
N ASP A 103 18.37 2.44 4.86
CA ASP A 103 18.74 2.53 3.45
C ASP A 103 18.87 3.99 2.98
N GLN A 104 19.96 4.27 2.21
CA GLN A 104 20.26 5.58 1.64
C GLN A 104 20.21 5.58 0.11
N SER A 105 19.75 4.50 -0.50
CA SER A 105 19.88 4.28 -1.95
C SER A 105 18.56 4.13 -2.68
N TRP A 106 17.52 3.59 -2.04
CA TRP A 106 16.23 3.36 -2.69
C TRP A 106 15.57 4.68 -3.11
N GLY A 107 14.57 5.12 -2.47
CA GLY A 107 13.78 6.32 -2.76
C GLY A 107 12.29 6.05 -2.58
N LEU A 108 11.44 6.69 -3.39
CA LEU A 108 10.01 6.45 -3.46
C LEU A 108 9.68 5.78 -4.79
N ASP A 109 9.20 4.54 -4.78
CA ASP A 109 8.77 3.82 -5.98
C ASP A 109 7.37 4.25 -6.43
N HIS A 110 6.96 3.80 -7.63
CA HIS A 110 5.69 4.24 -8.20
C HIS A 110 4.46 3.78 -7.40
N GLY A 111 4.52 2.66 -6.70
CA GLY A 111 3.43 2.27 -5.80
C GLY A 111 3.19 3.31 -4.71
N THR A 112 4.24 4.00 -4.27
CA THR A 112 4.15 5.08 -3.29
C THR A 112 3.78 6.42 -3.92
N TRP A 113 4.57 6.92 -4.87
CA TRP A 113 4.39 8.29 -5.35
C TRP A 113 3.18 8.46 -6.28
N SER A 114 2.78 7.42 -7.06
CA SER A 114 1.62 7.55 -7.94
C SER A 114 0.28 7.68 -7.19
N VAL A 115 0.24 7.22 -5.95
CA VAL A 115 -0.89 7.43 -5.04
C VAL A 115 -0.76 8.76 -4.31
N LEU A 116 0.42 9.03 -3.74
CA LEU A 116 0.62 10.21 -2.91
C LEU A 116 0.54 11.52 -3.69
N CYS A 117 0.82 11.54 -5.00
CA CYS A 117 0.63 12.73 -5.83
C CYS A 117 -0.83 13.18 -5.93
N HIS A 118 -1.80 12.30 -5.62
CA HIS A 118 -3.22 12.63 -5.50
C HIS A 118 -3.65 12.90 -4.05
N VAL A 119 -3.16 12.08 -3.10
CA VAL A 119 -3.52 12.21 -1.68
C VAL A 119 -2.91 13.48 -1.07
N PHE A 120 -1.63 13.76 -1.38
CA PHE A 120 -0.89 14.94 -0.89
C PHE A 120 -0.13 15.62 -2.05
N PRO A 121 -0.83 16.32 -2.95
CA PRO A 121 -0.25 16.85 -4.19
C PRO A 121 0.86 17.89 -3.99
N ASN A 122 0.95 18.50 -2.81
CA ASN A 122 2.00 19.49 -2.52
C ASN A 122 3.36 18.84 -2.21
N ALA A 123 3.44 17.51 -2.04
CA ALA A 123 4.66 16.78 -1.69
C ALA A 123 5.42 17.37 -0.49
N ASP A 124 4.69 17.93 0.49
CA ASP A 124 5.25 18.68 1.62
C ASP A 124 5.16 17.91 2.96
N ILE A 125 4.78 16.65 2.90
CA ILE A 125 4.75 15.73 4.05
C ILE A 125 5.91 14.76 3.92
N PRO A 126 6.74 14.56 4.97
CA PRO A 126 7.83 13.61 4.92
C PRO A 126 7.35 12.18 4.66
N VAL A 127 8.03 11.47 3.75
CA VAL A 127 7.71 10.08 3.39
C VAL A 127 8.93 9.20 3.62
N VAL A 128 8.73 8.10 4.33
CA VAL A 128 9.69 6.99 4.39
C VAL A 128 9.02 5.72 3.87
N GLN A 129 9.80 4.83 3.30
CA GLN A 129 9.31 3.60 2.73
C GLN A 129 9.94 2.40 3.45
N LEU A 130 9.13 1.41 3.83
CA LEU A 130 9.57 0.17 4.46
C LEU A 130 9.60 -0.95 3.43
N ARG A 131 10.72 -1.66 3.34
CA ARG A 131 10.92 -2.82 2.46
C ARG A 131 10.15 -4.03 2.96
N ILE A 132 9.49 -4.72 2.04
CA ILE A 132 8.90 -6.03 2.27
C ILE A 132 9.99 -7.08 2.10
N ASP A 133 10.21 -7.90 3.13
CA ASP A 133 11.18 -9.00 3.08
C ASP A 133 10.61 -10.19 2.31
N GLU A 134 11.02 -10.37 1.06
CA GLU A 134 10.56 -11.44 0.16
C GLU A 134 10.83 -12.86 0.66
N THR A 135 11.73 -13.01 1.65
CA THR A 135 12.09 -14.32 2.21
C THR A 135 11.15 -14.79 3.31
N ARG A 136 10.17 -13.96 3.69
CA ARG A 136 9.29 -14.21 4.82
C ARG A 136 7.86 -14.56 4.41
N ALA A 137 7.25 -15.44 5.23
CA ALA A 137 5.84 -15.81 5.05
C ALA A 137 4.88 -14.64 5.40
N PRO A 138 3.63 -14.65 4.90
CA PRO A 138 2.64 -13.60 5.15
C PRO A 138 2.43 -13.25 6.62
N GLU A 139 2.43 -14.25 7.51
CA GLU A 139 2.32 -14.04 8.96
C GLU A 139 3.39 -13.09 9.52
N PHE A 140 4.63 -13.17 9.03
CA PHE A 140 5.70 -12.27 9.45
C PHE A 140 5.34 -10.80 9.17
N HIS A 141 4.82 -10.49 7.99
CA HIS A 141 4.45 -9.14 7.59
C HIS A 141 3.30 -8.59 8.44
N TYR A 142 2.32 -9.44 8.77
CA TYR A 142 1.26 -9.10 9.69
C TYR A 142 1.80 -8.77 11.09
N GLN A 143 2.75 -9.56 11.62
CA GLN A 143 3.37 -9.29 12.93
C GLN A 143 4.19 -8.00 12.92
N ILE A 144 4.92 -7.70 11.84
CA ILE A 144 5.62 -6.42 11.68
C ILE A 144 4.62 -5.25 11.71
N GLY A 145 3.49 -5.37 11.03
CA GLY A 145 2.42 -4.36 11.08
C GLY A 145 1.98 -4.04 12.51
N LYS A 146 1.79 -5.06 13.37
CA LYS A 146 1.43 -4.86 14.78
C LYS A 146 2.46 -4.04 15.56
N LEU A 147 3.74 -4.28 15.32
CA LEU A 147 4.81 -3.54 15.99
C LEU A 147 4.84 -2.06 15.60
N LEU A 148 4.30 -1.69 14.44
CA LEU A 148 4.25 -0.32 13.95
C LEU A 148 3.05 0.48 14.49
N GLN A 149 2.11 -0.15 15.21
CA GLN A 149 0.88 0.48 15.71
C GLN A 149 1.13 1.77 16.51
N PRO A 150 2.18 1.92 17.35
CA PRO A 150 2.44 3.16 18.09
C PRO A 150 2.63 4.40 17.19
N LEU A 151 3.09 4.23 15.96
CA LEU A 151 3.29 5.35 15.02
C LEU A 151 1.99 6.10 14.71
N ARG A 152 0.84 5.42 14.76
CA ARG A 152 -0.47 6.05 14.56
C ARG A 152 -0.77 7.12 15.62
N ASP A 153 -0.37 6.88 16.87
CA ASP A 153 -0.51 7.85 17.97
C ASP A 153 0.51 8.98 17.86
N GLU A 154 1.62 8.74 17.17
CA GLU A 154 2.68 9.71 16.89
C GLU A 154 2.36 10.60 15.66
N GLY A 155 1.14 10.50 15.11
CA GLY A 155 0.71 11.31 13.97
C GLY A 155 1.26 10.83 12.62
N VAL A 156 1.76 9.59 12.53
CA VAL A 156 2.25 9.00 11.29
C VAL A 156 1.12 8.25 10.58
N LEU A 157 0.85 8.64 9.34
CA LEU A 157 -0.03 7.88 8.45
C LEU A 157 0.73 6.66 7.92
N ILE A 158 0.23 5.46 8.20
CA ILE A 158 0.79 4.23 7.63
C ILE A 158 -0.06 3.83 6.44
N ILE A 159 0.59 3.70 5.29
CA ILE A 159 -0.05 3.25 4.06
C ILE A 159 0.56 1.94 3.57
N GLY A 160 -0.31 1.04 3.09
CA GLY A 160 0.06 -0.08 2.25
C GLY A 160 -0.29 0.24 0.80
N SER A 161 0.60 0.01 -0.13
CA SER A 161 0.35 0.21 -1.55
C SER A 161 0.59 -1.08 -2.33
N GLY A 162 -0.49 -1.63 -2.86
CA GLY A 162 -0.51 -2.91 -3.57
C GLY A 162 -1.88 -3.13 -4.21
N ASN A 163 -2.31 -4.38 -4.34
CA ASN A 163 -3.64 -4.73 -4.84
C ASN A 163 -4.07 -6.07 -4.24
N ILE A 164 -5.29 -6.15 -3.72
CA ILE A 164 -5.83 -7.41 -3.17
C ILE A 164 -5.95 -8.47 -4.26
N VAL A 165 -6.31 -8.04 -5.46
CA VAL A 165 -6.26 -8.85 -6.69
C VAL A 165 -5.26 -8.21 -7.64
N HIS A 166 -4.23 -8.94 -8.05
CA HIS A 166 -3.20 -8.48 -8.98
C HIS A 166 -2.70 -9.63 -9.87
N ASN A 167 -3.32 -9.81 -11.02
CA ASN A 167 -2.92 -10.84 -11.97
C ASN A 167 -2.68 -10.27 -13.36
N LEU A 168 -1.43 -9.92 -13.64
CA LEU A 168 -1.01 -9.36 -14.93
C LEU A 168 -1.07 -10.38 -16.09
N HIS A 169 -1.08 -11.68 -15.81
CA HIS A 169 -1.21 -12.72 -16.85
C HIS A 169 -2.57 -12.71 -17.53
N THR A 170 -3.60 -12.22 -16.81
CA THR A 170 -4.98 -12.13 -17.32
C THR A 170 -5.43 -10.70 -17.56
N TYR A 171 -4.57 -9.72 -17.29
CA TYR A 171 -4.87 -8.30 -17.48
C TYR A 171 -5.14 -7.97 -18.94
N ALA A 172 -6.24 -7.29 -19.21
CA ALA A 172 -6.68 -6.97 -20.56
C ALA A 172 -6.01 -5.70 -21.09
N TRP A 173 -4.75 -5.81 -21.47
CA TRP A 173 -3.94 -4.71 -21.99
C TRP A 173 -4.60 -3.98 -23.17
N GLY A 174 -4.64 -2.63 -23.09
CA GLY A 174 -5.15 -1.77 -24.15
C GLY A 174 -6.65 -1.85 -24.39
N LYS A 175 -7.42 -2.53 -23.53
CA LYS A 175 -8.88 -2.59 -23.59
C LYS A 175 -9.48 -1.69 -22.53
N HIS A 176 -10.46 -0.88 -22.93
CA HIS A 176 -11.28 -0.08 -22.03
C HIS A 176 -12.56 -0.85 -21.65
N GLU A 177 -13.06 -0.63 -20.44
CA GLU A 177 -14.33 -1.20 -19.95
C GLU A 177 -14.38 -2.75 -19.95
N VAL A 178 -13.34 -3.36 -19.38
CA VAL A 178 -13.29 -4.82 -19.23
C VAL A 178 -14.07 -5.25 -17.99
N LYS A 179 -15.03 -6.14 -18.20
CA LYS A 179 -15.75 -6.77 -17.09
C LYS A 179 -14.74 -7.58 -16.22
N PRO A 180 -14.76 -7.40 -14.89
CA PRO A 180 -13.87 -8.16 -14.01
C PRO A 180 -14.14 -9.66 -14.11
N PHE A 181 -13.09 -10.46 -13.94
CA PHE A 181 -13.21 -11.92 -13.89
C PHE A 181 -13.99 -12.36 -12.65
N ASP A 182 -14.82 -13.38 -12.80
CA ASP A 182 -15.66 -13.87 -11.70
C ASP A 182 -14.84 -14.32 -10.47
N TRP A 183 -13.68 -14.95 -10.69
CA TRP A 183 -12.77 -15.34 -9.60
C TRP A 183 -12.21 -14.13 -8.84
N ALA A 184 -11.91 -13.03 -9.54
CA ALA A 184 -11.41 -11.79 -8.95
C ALA A 184 -12.48 -11.15 -8.06
N VAL A 185 -13.72 -11.07 -8.56
CA VAL A 185 -14.87 -10.54 -7.82
C VAL A 185 -15.16 -11.39 -6.58
N ARG A 186 -15.14 -12.73 -6.71
CA ARG A 186 -15.40 -13.60 -5.55
C ARG A 186 -14.34 -13.48 -4.47
N PHE A 187 -13.05 -13.42 -4.85
CA PHE A 187 -11.98 -13.27 -3.87
C PHE A 187 -12.01 -11.90 -3.18
N GLU A 188 -12.18 -10.81 -3.92
CA GLU A 188 -12.31 -9.47 -3.31
C GLU A 188 -13.50 -9.42 -2.35
N LYS A 189 -14.65 -9.96 -2.74
CA LYS A 189 -15.84 -10.02 -1.87
C LYS A 189 -15.54 -10.78 -0.58
N LEU A 190 -14.89 -11.93 -0.67
CA LEU A 190 -14.51 -12.74 0.49
C LEU A 190 -13.52 -11.96 1.39
N ALA A 191 -12.52 -11.31 0.81
CA ALA A 191 -11.59 -10.48 1.56
C ALA A 191 -12.30 -9.33 2.29
N ARG A 192 -13.25 -8.65 1.64
CA ARG A 192 -14.08 -7.61 2.26
C ARG A 192 -14.90 -8.13 3.44
N GLU A 193 -15.49 -9.33 3.33
CA GLU A 193 -16.22 -9.96 4.44
C GLU A 193 -15.33 -10.18 5.66
N PHE A 194 -14.10 -10.67 5.47
CA PHE A 194 -13.14 -10.84 6.55
C PHE A 194 -12.69 -9.50 7.15
N LEU A 195 -12.44 -8.49 6.32
CA LEU A 195 -12.09 -7.14 6.76
C LEU A 195 -13.19 -6.52 7.62
N LEU A 196 -14.45 -6.60 7.19
CA LEU A 196 -15.59 -6.05 7.92
C LEU A 196 -15.84 -6.75 9.25
N THR A 197 -15.67 -8.05 9.30
CA THR A 197 -15.89 -8.86 10.51
C THR A 197 -14.69 -8.87 11.47
N GLY A 198 -13.54 -8.35 11.06
CA GLY A 198 -12.30 -8.40 11.84
C GLY A 198 -11.70 -9.79 11.95
N ASN A 199 -12.07 -10.69 11.05
CA ASN A 199 -11.49 -12.02 10.97
C ASN A 199 -10.25 -12.01 10.07
N GLU A 200 -9.10 -11.59 10.61
CA GLU A 200 -7.89 -11.34 9.84
C GLU A 200 -7.09 -12.62 9.53
N ALA A 201 -7.25 -13.67 10.33
CA ALA A 201 -6.47 -14.91 10.17
C ALA A 201 -6.58 -15.55 8.76
N PRO A 202 -7.77 -15.62 8.10
CA PRO A 202 -7.86 -16.09 6.73
C PRO A 202 -7.15 -15.17 5.72
N LEU A 203 -7.11 -13.86 5.97
CA LEU A 203 -6.38 -12.91 5.11
C LEU A 203 -4.87 -13.10 5.21
N VAL A 204 -4.37 -13.39 6.41
CA VAL A 204 -2.95 -13.73 6.61
C VAL A 204 -2.60 -15.04 5.92
N ASN A 205 -3.48 -16.03 5.98
CA ASN A 205 -3.30 -17.35 5.35
C ASN A 205 -4.05 -17.44 4.01
N TYR A 206 -4.01 -16.39 3.20
CA TYR A 206 -4.84 -16.23 2.00
C TYR A 206 -4.66 -17.37 0.99
N GLU A 207 -3.48 -17.96 0.88
CA GLU A 207 -3.22 -19.08 -0.02
C GLU A 207 -4.10 -20.30 0.26
N SER A 208 -4.52 -20.50 1.52
CA SER A 208 -5.43 -21.57 1.94
C SER A 208 -6.88 -21.33 1.52
N LEU A 209 -7.24 -20.14 1.06
CA LEU A 209 -8.59 -19.77 0.61
C LEU A 209 -8.96 -20.37 -0.76
N GLY A 210 -8.03 -21.09 -1.36
CA GLY A 210 -8.27 -21.90 -2.54
C GLY A 210 -7.97 -21.18 -3.86
N ARG A 211 -8.55 -21.73 -4.96
CA ARG A 211 -8.17 -21.35 -6.32
C ARG A 211 -8.33 -19.86 -6.62
N ASP A 212 -9.41 -19.24 -6.17
CA ASP A 212 -9.69 -17.83 -6.48
C ASP A 212 -8.64 -16.91 -5.83
N ALA A 213 -8.16 -17.24 -4.63
CA ALA A 213 -7.07 -16.52 -3.97
C ALA A 213 -5.74 -16.64 -4.73
N LEU A 214 -5.39 -17.87 -5.15
CA LEU A 214 -4.15 -18.13 -5.92
C LEU A 214 -4.17 -17.47 -7.30
N LEU A 215 -5.34 -17.36 -7.92
CA LEU A 215 -5.49 -16.59 -9.16
C LEU A 215 -5.42 -15.08 -8.92
N SER A 216 -5.90 -14.61 -7.77
CA SER A 216 -5.93 -13.20 -7.43
C SER A 216 -4.56 -12.66 -7.02
N ALA A 217 -3.79 -13.46 -6.30
CA ALA A 217 -2.44 -13.11 -5.87
C ALA A 217 -1.46 -14.23 -6.26
N PRO A 218 -1.12 -14.35 -7.56
CA PRO A 218 -0.19 -15.38 -8.05
C PRO A 218 1.24 -15.19 -7.53
N THR A 219 1.57 -13.98 -7.14
CA THR A 219 2.76 -13.60 -6.37
C THR A 219 2.35 -12.76 -5.17
N PRO A 220 3.04 -12.85 -4.03
CA PRO A 220 2.58 -12.22 -2.79
C PRO A 220 2.83 -10.72 -2.72
N ASP A 221 3.75 -10.18 -3.51
CA ASP A 221 4.26 -8.80 -3.43
C ASP A 221 3.16 -7.74 -3.33
N HIS A 222 2.14 -7.78 -4.20
CA HIS A 222 1.04 -6.81 -4.21
C HIS A 222 -0.01 -7.06 -3.11
N TYR A 223 -0.08 -8.27 -2.58
CA TYR A 223 -1.00 -8.60 -1.50
C TYR A 223 -0.45 -8.25 -0.11
N LEU A 224 0.84 -8.46 0.11
CA LEU A 224 1.48 -8.31 1.42
C LEU A 224 1.32 -6.92 2.06
N PRO A 225 1.32 -5.77 1.34
CA PRO A 225 1.06 -4.46 1.94
C PRO A 225 -0.26 -4.36 2.71
N LEU A 226 -1.30 -5.12 2.31
CA LEU A 226 -2.56 -5.20 3.03
C LEU A 226 -2.36 -5.72 4.46
N LEU A 227 -1.48 -6.71 4.64
CA LEU A 227 -1.27 -7.35 5.94
C LEU A 227 -0.68 -6.40 6.97
N TYR A 228 0.20 -5.49 6.54
CA TYR A 228 0.71 -4.43 7.41
C TYR A 228 -0.43 -3.50 7.88
N VAL A 229 -1.34 -3.14 6.98
CA VAL A 229 -2.43 -2.21 7.29
C VAL A 229 -3.47 -2.84 8.20
N ILE A 230 -3.93 -4.06 7.91
CA ILE A 230 -4.94 -4.73 8.77
C ILE A 230 -4.40 -5.02 10.17
N ALA A 231 -3.10 -5.30 10.31
CA ALA A 231 -2.45 -5.53 11.59
C ALA A 231 -2.45 -4.28 12.52
N LEU A 232 -2.70 -3.09 11.96
CA LEU A 232 -2.77 -1.82 12.71
C LEU A 232 -4.16 -1.57 13.31
N ARG A 233 -5.15 -2.39 12.96
CA ARG A 233 -6.51 -2.23 13.44
C ARG A 233 -6.59 -2.40 14.95
N ARG A 234 -7.29 -1.49 15.60
CA ARG A 234 -7.64 -1.58 17.03
C ARG A 234 -9.07 -2.07 17.18
N GLU A 235 -9.37 -2.57 18.35
CA GLU A 235 -10.73 -3.01 18.68
C GLU A 235 -11.73 -1.85 18.51
N GLY A 236 -12.84 -2.13 17.83
CA GLY A 236 -13.89 -1.14 17.57
C GLY A 236 -13.63 -0.19 16.40
N GLU A 237 -12.44 -0.16 15.82
CA GLU A 237 -12.18 0.69 14.66
C GLU A 237 -12.96 0.23 13.42
N PRO A 238 -13.66 1.17 12.75
CA PRO A 238 -14.40 0.84 11.53
C PRO A 238 -13.46 0.57 10.36
N VAL A 239 -13.92 -0.27 9.44
CA VAL A 239 -13.30 -0.47 8.12
C VAL A 239 -14.21 0.16 7.07
N ARG A 240 -13.62 0.95 6.16
CA ARG A 240 -14.30 1.59 5.03
C ARG A 240 -13.60 1.26 3.73
N PHE A 241 -14.33 1.33 2.64
CA PHE A 241 -13.83 1.11 1.29
C PHE A 241 -14.10 2.36 0.43
N PRO A 242 -13.29 3.42 0.58
CA PRO A 242 -13.56 4.69 -0.08
C PRO A 242 -13.35 4.69 -1.60
N VAL A 243 -12.57 3.74 -2.12
CA VAL A 243 -12.37 3.52 -3.55
C VAL A 243 -12.58 2.05 -3.86
N GLU A 244 -13.35 1.78 -4.92
CA GLU A 244 -13.70 0.44 -5.35
C GLU A 244 -13.63 0.32 -6.87
N GLY A 245 -13.49 -0.89 -7.38
CA GLY A 245 -13.52 -1.19 -8.79
C GLY A 245 -12.38 -2.10 -9.23
N PHE A 246 -12.37 -2.40 -10.53
CA PHE A 246 -11.36 -3.24 -11.16
C PHE A 246 -10.79 -2.55 -12.40
N ASP A 247 -9.49 -2.69 -12.60
CA ASP A 247 -8.81 -2.30 -13.82
C ASP A 247 -8.39 -3.54 -14.61
N GLY A 248 -8.55 -3.50 -15.94
CA GLY A 248 -8.19 -4.57 -16.86
C GLY A 248 -8.78 -5.95 -16.52
N GLY A 249 -9.83 -6.00 -15.69
CA GLY A 249 -10.54 -7.21 -15.28
C GLY A 249 -9.90 -8.04 -14.18
N SER A 250 -8.63 -7.82 -13.85
CA SER A 250 -7.84 -8.64 -12.92
C SER A 250 -6.97 -7.86 -11.93
N ILE A 251 -7.19 -6.56 -11.80
CA ILE A 251 -6.55 -5.71 -10.77
C ILE A 251 -7.65 -5.02 -9.97
N SER A 252 -7.70 -5.30 -8.67
CA SER A 252 -8.61 -4.63 -7.75
C SER A 252 -8.06 -3.26 -7.36
N MET A 253 -8.86 -2.23 -7.54
CA MET A 253 -8.57 -0.85 -7.14
C MET A 253 -9.07 -0.54 -5.72
N LEU A 254 -9.45 -1.59 -4.98
CA LEU A 254 -10.01 -1.45 -3.64
C LEU A 254 -9.05 -0.73 -2.71
N THR A 255 -9.53 0.35 -2.11
CA THR A 255 -8.85 1.03 -1.00
C THR A 255 -9.52 0.63 0.31
N VAL A 256 -8.72 0.27 1.31
CA VAL A 256 -9.18 -0.11 2.65
C VAL A 256 -8.69 0.93 3.64
N GLN A 257 -9.61 1.58 4.34
CA GLN A 257 -9.31 2.53 5.40
C GLN A 257 -9.76 1.97 6.75
N ILE A 258 -8.89 2.03 7.75
CA ILE A 258 -9.11 1.60 9.13
C ILE A 258 -8.96 2.81 10.05
N GLY A 259 -10.00 3.08 10.83
CA GLY A 259 -10.07 4.25 11.68
C GLY A 259 -10.64 5.53 11.06
#